data_f9e8265e47f4b89c1ccf3f216cd7fef3
#
_entry.id   f9e8265e47f4b89c1ccf3f216cd7fef3
#
_cell.length_a   1.000
_cell.length_b   1.000
_cell.length_c   1.000
_cell.angle_alpha   90.00
_cell.angle_beta   90.00
_cell.angle_gamma   90.00
#
_symmetry.space_group_name_H-M   'P 1'
#
loop_
_entity.id
_entity.type
_entity.pdbx_description
1 polymer ?
#
loop_
_entity_poly.entity_id
_entity_poly.type
_entity_poly.pdbx_seq_one_letter_code
_entity_poly.pdbx_strand_id
1 'polypeptide(L)'
;YNNEIDPSQPGHWGDDASVEEILHTINTCGQLEVYPQAFGLQPNSSLMSDAMDIARGGQFINIPNNYPEEAWYHYDDWTCDYQCMAMEYLYWCIVSDMGILNDTQTCNGIDNEWELCSPALFESTDLAMFAIVNDPQYKLPQLAPDGNYCPAESMQGDINGDGIINILDIIATVNIVLGGEFNSDADLNGDYNVDIL
;
A
#
# COMPACT_ATOMS: atom_id res chain seq x y z
N TYR A 1 -0.95 0.23 -19.29
CA TYR A 1 -0.10 0.68 -20.40
C TYR A 1 1.28 0.02 -20.26
N ASN A 2 1.94 -0.37 -21.38
CA ASN A 2 3.16 -1.19 -21.33
C ASN A 2 4.39 -0.48 -20.77
N ASN A 3 4.37 0.84 -20.64
CA ASN A 3 5.49 1.64 -20.12
C ASN A 3 5.46 1.81 -18.60
N GLU A 4 4.30 1.60 -17.98
CA GLU A 4 4.05 1.83 -16.55
C GLU A 4 4.53 0.67 -15.67
N ILE A 5 4.80 -0.48 -16.27
CA ILE A 5 5.24 -1.71 -15.60
C ILE A 5 6.54 -2.27 -16.19
N ASP A 6 7.42 -1.42 -16.71
CA ASP A 6 8.70 -1.87 -17.26
C ASP A 6 9.74 -2.08 -16.16
N PRO A 7 9.99 -3.32 -15.71
CA PRO A 7 10.94 -3.61 -14.65
C PRO A 7 12.40 -3.31 -15.04
N SER A 8 12.66 -2.97 -16.31
CA SER A 8 13.98 -2.58 -16.78
C SER A 8 14.31 -1.12 -16.48
N GLN A 9 13.34 -0.34 -15.98
CA GLN A 9 13.47 1.08 -15.66
C GLN A 9 13.48 1.25 -14.13
N PRO A 10 14.64 1.14 -13.47
CA PRO A 10 14.72 1.34 -12.02
C PRO A 10 14.37 2.80 -11.67
N GLY A 11 13.60 2.99 -10.61
CA GLY A 11 13.21 4.32 -10.11
C GLY A 11 11.86 4.84 -10.63
N HIS A 12 11.10 4.07 -11.41
CA HIS A 12 9.79 4.46 -11.95
C HIS A 12 8.60 3.91 -11.15
N TRP A 13 8.76 3.61 -9.89
CA TRP A 13 7.67 3.10 -9.04
C TRP A 13 6.51 4.09 -8.91
N GLY A 14 6.78 5.40 -9.00
CA GLY A 14 5.76 6.43 -8.96
C GLY A 14 4.85 6.42 -10.20
N ASP A 15 5.37 5.93 -11.33
CA ASP A 15 4.63 5.79 -12.58
C ASP A 15 4.06 4.36 -12.76
N ASP A 16 4.18 3.50 -11.74
CA ASP A 16 3.66 2.14 -11.80
C ASP A 16 2.18 2.10 -11.39
N ALA A 17 1.31 2.17 -12.38
CA ALA A 17 -0.13 2.06 -12.19
C ALA A 17 -0.57 0.78 -11.45
N SER A 18 0.28 -0.26 -11.40
CA SER A 18 -0.05 -1.47 -10.63
C SER A 18 -0.07 -1.20 -9.13
N VAL A 19 0.85 -0.40 -8.61
CA VAL A 19 0.88 -0.01 -7.19
C VAL A 19 -0.34 0.83 -6.86
N GLU A 20 -0.65 1.82 -7.70
CA GLU A 20 -1.81 2.70 -7.58
C GLU A 20 -3.12 1.90 -7.55
N GLU A 21 -3.38 1.07 -8.56
CA GLU A 21 -4.62 0.31 -8.70
C GLU A 21 -4.81 -0.74 -7.59
N ILE A 22 -3.72 -1.35 -7.12
CA ILE A 22 -3.77 -2.25 -5.96
C ILE A 22 -4.12 -1.47 -4.69
N LEU A 23 -3.51 -0.32 -4.46
CA LEU A 23 -3.82 0.54 -3.31
C LEU A 23 -5.27 1.05 -3.36
N HIS A 24 -5.76 1.51 -4.52
CA HIS A 24 -7.17 1.90 -4.71
C HIS A 24 -8.11 0.76 -4.34
N THR A 25 -7.82 -0.46 -4.79
CA THR A 25 -8.63 -1.66 -4.47
C THR A 25 -8.62 -1.96 -2.97
N ILE A 26 -7.44 -1.98 -2.34
CA ILE A 26 -7.29 -2.28 -0.91
C ILE A 26 -7.96 -1.19 -0.07
N ASN A 27 -7.73 0.08 -0.39
CA ASN A 27 -8.25 1.20 0.35
C ASN A 27 -9.80 1.28 0.24
N THR A 28 -10.35 1.05 -0.97
CA THR A 28 -11.80 1.05 -1.18
C THR A 28 -12.49 -0.06 -0.39
N CYS A 29 -11.98 -1.31 -0.46
CA CYS A 29 -12.60 -2.45 0.20
C CYS A 29 -12.23 -2.56 1.68
N GLY A 30 -11.18 -1.88 2.12
CA GLY A 30 -10.64 -1.94 3.49
C GLY A 30 -10.89 -0.64 4.24
N GLN A 31 -10.01 0.35 4.09
CA GLN A 31 -9.99 1.56 4.92
C GLN A 31 -11.28 2.36 4.86
N LEU A 32 -11.84 2.55 3.67
CA LEU A 32 -13.08 3.32 3.50
C LEU A 32 -14.26 2.67 4.20
N GLU A 33 -14.37 1.34 4.12
CA GLU A 33 -15.48 0.59 4.71
C GLU A 33 -15.33 0.44 6.23
N VAL A 34 -14.11 0.22 6.71
CA VAL A 34 -13.85 -0.06 8.12
C VAL A 34 -13.71 1.23 8.94
N TYR A 35 -13.15 2.29 8.34
CA TYR A 35 -12.85 3.55 9.00
C TYR A 35 -13.44 4.77 8.25
N PRO A 36 -14.75 4.82 7.99
CA PRO A 36 -15.36 5.89 7.18
C PRO A 36 -15.16 7.29 7.76
N GLN A 37 -14.97 7.41 9.08
CA GLN A 37 -14.69 8.70 9.73
C GLN A 37 -13.28 9.22 9.42
N ALA A 38 -12.35 8.33 9.09
CA ALA A 38 -11.00 8.70 8.70
C ALA A 38 -10.85 8.86 7.18
N PHE A 39 -11.50 8.01 6.38
CA PHE A 39 -11.26 7.88 4.93
C PHE A 39 -12.50 8.10 4.05
N GLY A 40 -13.61 8.60 4.57
CA GLY A 40 -14.79 8.91 3.76
C GLY A 40 -14.48 9.88 2.62
N LEU A 41 -15.00 9.60 1.43
CA LEU A 41 -14.65 10.31 0.18
C LEU A 41 -15.52 11.56 -0.09
N GLN A 42 -16.54 11.82 0.73
CA GLN A 42 -17.41 12.99 0.52
C GLN A 42 -16.80 14.25 1.16
N PRO A 43 -17.10 15.44 0.65
CA PRO A 43 -16.68 16.68 1.29
C PRO A 43 -17.09 16.74 2.77
N ASN A 44 -16.17 17.12 3.65
CA ASN A 44 -16.39 17.22 5.11
C ASN A 44 -16.86 15.92 5.78
N SER A 45 -16.58 14.75 5.19
CA SER A 45 -17.05 13.47 5.74
C SER A 45 -16.01 12.74 6.56
N SER A 46 -14.73 13.12 6.47
CA SER A 46 -13.62 12.40 7.09
C SER A 46 -12.42 13.30 7.36
N LEU A 47 -11.52 12.80 8.21
CA LEU A 47 -10.23 13.47 8.46
C LEU A 47 -9.41 13.62 7.16
N MET A 48 -9.45 12.62 6.28
CA MET A 48 -8.77 12.66 4.98
C MET A 48 -9.38 13.72 4.05
N SER A 49 -10.72 13.83 3.97
CA SER A 49 -11.36 14.85 3.13
C SER A 49 -11.02 16.26 3.58
N ASP A 50 -10.93 16.48 4.89
CA ASP A 50 -10.55 17.77 5.45
C ASP A 50 -9.05 18.09 5.18
N ALA A 51 -8.18 17.08 5.29
CA ALA A 51 -6.75 17.21 4.96
C ALA A 51 -6.55 17.48 3.46
N MET A 52 -7.26 16.78 2.58
CA MET A 52 -7.21 17.03 1.14
C MET A 52 -7.62 18.46 0.77
N ASP A 53 -8.67 18.99 1.41
CA ASP A 53 -9.11 20.36 1.15
C ASP A 53 -8.03 21.39 1.56
N ILE A 54 -7.25 21.10 2.61
CA ILE A 54 -6.08 21.91 2.97
C ILE A 54 -4.98 21.75 1.92
N ALA A 55 -4.66 20.52 1.52
CA ALA A 55 -3.61 20.22 0.55
C ALA A 55 -3.84 20.91 -0.81
N ARG A 56 -5.08 21.07 -1.20
CA ARG A 56 -5.51 21.72 -2.44
C ARG A 56 -5.70 23.23 -2.31
N GLY A 57 -5.55 23.80 -1.12
CA GLY A 57 -5.82 25.20 -0.82
C GLY A 57 -7.30 25.58 -0.88
N GLY A 58 -8.22 24.60 -0.82
CA GLY A 58 -9.66 24.82 -0.82
C GLY A 58 -10.50 23.59 -1.15
N GLN A 59 -11.79 23.66 -0.85
CA GLN A 59 -12.75 22.61 -1.17
C GLN A 59 -13.25 22.74 -2.62
N PHE A 60 -12.66 21.98 -3.51
CA PHE A 60 -13.04 21.94 -4.93
C PHE A 60 -13.79 20.64 -5.25
N ILE A 61 -15.07 20.75 -5.62
CA ILE A 61 -15.90 19.59 -5.97
C ILE A 61 -15.50 19.00 -7.33
N ASN A 62 -15.01 19.84 -8.23
CA ASN A 62 -14.43 19.45 -9.51
C ASN A 62 -13.05 20.09 -9.62
N ILE A 63 -12.25 19.63 -10.58
CA ILE A 63 -10.93 20.20 -10.86
C ILE A 63 -11.07 21.70 -11.11
N PRO A 64 -10.37 22.58 -10.36
CA PRO A 64 -10.38 24.00 -10.59
C PRO A 64 -9.54 24.37 -11.82
N ASN A 65 -9.80 25.54 -12.42
CA ASN A 65 -8.95 26.02 -13.52
C ASN A 65 -7.50 26.31 -13.09
N ASN A 66 -7.32 26.68 -11.83
CA ASN A 66 -6.02 26.88 -11.21
C ASN A 66 -6.13 26.58 -9.73
N TYR A 67 -5.15 25.94 -9.17
CA TYR A 67 -4.99 25.78 -7.72
C TYR A 67 -4.36 27.04 -7.11
N PRO A 68 -4.59 27.34 -5.83
CA PRO A 68 -3.84 28.35 -5.08
C PRO A 68 -2.34 28.04 -5.07
N GLU A 69 -1.51 29.09 -4.99
CA GLU A 69 -0.03 28.97 -5.01
C GLU A 69 0.50 28.15 -3.81
N GLU A 70 -0.22 28.16 -2.70
CA GLU A 70 0.12 27.41 -1.49
C GLU A 70 -0.31 25.94 -1.49
N ALA A 71 -1.04 25.48 -2.51
CA ALA A 71 -1.43 24.09 -2.63
C ALA A 71 -0.23 23.20 -2.97
N TRP A 72 -0.21 21.98 -2.48
CA TRP A 72 0.79 20.94 -2.81
C TRP A 72 0.19 19.70 -3.45
N TYR A 73 -1.13 19.66 -3.62
CA TYR A 73 -1.87 18.66 -4.37
C TYR A 73 -2.70 19.35 -5.46
N HIS A 74 -2.36 19.07 -6.73
CA HIS A 74 -2.85 19.79 -7.91
C HIS A 74 -3.48 18.86 -8.94
N TYR A 75 -4.15 17.80 -8.55
CA TYR A 75 -4.72 16.80 -9.47
C TYR A 75 -5.45 17.46 -10.65
N ASP A 76 -5.13 17.05 -11.87
CA ASP A 76 -5.52 17.80 -13.08
C ASP A 76 -6.39 17.01 -14.07
N ASP A 77 -6.73 15.72 -13.81
CA ASP A 77 -7.68 14.99 -14.65
C ASP A 77 -9.09 15.56 -14.50
N TRP A 78 -9.51 16.32 -15.50
CA TRP A 78 -10.80 16.99 -15.55
C TRP A 78 -12.01 16.05 -15.50
N THR A 79 -11.84 14.72 -15.67
CA THR A 79 -12.89 13.71 -15.54
C THR A 79 -13.14 13.30 -14.10
N CYS A 80 -12.22 13.68 -13.21
CA CYS A 80 -12.24 13.30 -11.80
C CYS A 80 -13.15 14.23 -10.99
N ASP A 81 -13.97 13.64 -10.14
CA ASP A 81 -14.78 14.35 -9.17
C ASP A 81 -14.11 14.40 -7.79
N TYR A 82 -14.76 14.92 -6.77
CA TYR A 82 -14.21 15.02 -5.43
C TYR A 82 -13.80 13.66 -4.83
N GLN A 83 -14.59 12.61 -5.07
CA GLN A 83 -14.30 11.29 -4.52
C GLN A 83 -13.08 10.65 -5.20
N CYS A 84 -12.99 10.82 -6.50
CA CYS A 84 -11.82 10.42 -7.27
C CYS A 84 -10.57 11.14 -6.75
N MET A 85 -10.60 12.47 -6.64
CA MET A 85 -9.48 13.24 -6.10
C MET A 85 -9.08 12.84 -4.67
N ALA A 86 -10.03 12.40 -3.84
CA ALA A 86 -9.73 11.92 -2.50
C ALA A 86 -9.03 10.54 -2.50
N MET A 87 -9.33 9.69 -3.46
CA MET A 87 -8.63 8.40 -3.64
C MET A 87 -7.19 8.62 -4.13
N GLU A 88 -7.00 9.49 -5.11
CA GLU A 88 -5.68 9.86 -5.62
C GLU A 88 -4.82 10.52 -4.52
N TYR A 89 -5.42 11.40 -3.73
CA TYR A 89 -4.72 12.01 -2.60
C TYR A 89 -4.23 10.97 -1.58
N LEU A 90 -5.06 9.97 -1.27
CA LEU A 90 -4.67 8.87 -0.38
C LEU A 90 -3.50 8.09 -0.96
N TYR A 91 -3.55 7.79 -2.25
CA TYR A 91 -2.45 7.13 -2.97
C TYR A 91 -1.15 7.91 -2.84
N TRP A 92 -1.14 9.21 -3.22
CA TRP A 92 0.05 10.06 -3.12
C TRP A 92 0.63 10.11 -1.71
N CYS A 93 -0.22 10.22 -0.68
CA CYS A 93 0.23 10.24 0.71
C CYS A 93 0.91 8.93 1.13
N ILE A 94 0.33 7.78 0.76
CA ILE A 94 0.89 6.46 1.10
C ILE A 94 2.23 6.25 0.41
N VAL A 95 2.34 6.51 -0.88
CA VAL A 95 3.59 6.26 -1.64
C VAL A 95 4.69 7.25 -1.30
N SER A 96 4.33 8.48 -0.87
CA SER A 96 5.29 9.45 -0.32
C SER A 96 5.86 8.98 1.01
N ASP A 97 5.01 8.52 1.93
CA ASP A 97 5.42 8.01 3.23
C ASP A 97 6.32 6.78 3.10
N MET A 98 6.00 5.86 2.19
CA MET A 98 6.84 4.70 1.87
C MET A 98 8.16 5.05 1.16
N GLY A 99 8.34 6.29 0.69
CA GLY A 99 9.53 6.74 -0.01
C GLY A 99 9.69 6.20 -1.44
N ILE A 100 8.62 5.68 -2.05
CA ILE A 100 8.63 5.16 -3.42
C ILE A 100 8.95 6.27 -4.42
N LEU A 101 8.47 7.49 -4.18
CA LEU A 101 8.63 8.65 -5.06
C LEU A 101 9.99 9.36 -4.90
N ASN A 102 10.83 8.95 -3.95
CA ASN A 102 12.00 9.72 -3.48
C ASN A 102 13.21 9.62 -4.43
N ASP A 103 13.01 9.86 -5.72
CA ASP A 103 14.07 10.07 -6.69
C ASP A 103 13.78 11.32 -7.54
N THR A 104 14.84 11.94 -8.03
CA THR A 104 14.75 13.25 -8.73
C THR A 104 13.92 13.17 -10.01
N GLN A 105 13.94 12.05 -10.72
CA GLN A 105 13.21 11.92 -11.99
C GLN A 105 11.71 11.81 -11.72
N THR A 106 11.32 10.97 -10.78
CA THR A 106 9.93 10.82 -10.35
C THR A 106 9.41 12.13 -9.79
N CYS A 107 10.11 12.76 -8.83
CA CYS A 107 9.72 14.05 -8.27
C CYS A 107 9.44 15.10 -9.34
N ASN A 108 10.33 15.24 -10.34
CA ASN A 108 10.13 16.22 -11.42
C ASN A 108 9.02 15.81 -12.40
N GLY A 109 8.69 14.53 -12.48
CA GLY A 109 7.65 14.01 -13.38
C GLY A 109 6.24 14.21 -12.86
N ILE A 110 6.08 14.31 -11.52
CA ILE A 110 4.78 14.41 -10.85
C ILE A 110 4.52 15.78 -10.20
N ASP A 111 5.44 16.74 -10.32
CA ASP A 111 5.37 18.03 -9.64
C ASP A 111 4.17 18.89 -10.07
N ASN A 112 3.58 18.60 -11.23
CA ASN A 112 2.34 19.21 -11.69
C ASN A 112 1.11 18.71 -10.92
N GLU A 113 1.18 17.55 -10.25
CA GLU A 113 0.08 16.97 -9.46
C GLU A 113 0.39 16.90 -7.97
N TRP A 114 1.63 16.54 -7.63
CA TRP A 114 2.03 16.27 -6.24
C TRP A 114 3.45 16.79 -5.94
N GLU A 115 3.57 17.65 -4.94
CA GLU A 115 4.85 18.26 -4.57
C GLU A 115 5.62 17.50 -3.47
N LEU A 116 4.94 16.65 -2.69
CA LEU A 116 5.53 16.04 -1.50
C LEU A 116 6.14 14.66 -1.80
N CYS A 117 7.05 14.61 -2.76
CA CYS A 117 7.62 13.36 -3.29
C CYS A 117 8.64 12.64 -2.37
N SER A 118 8.80 13.06 -1.12
CA SER A 118 9.66 12.37 -0.16
C SER A 118 9.01 12.28 1.21
N PRO A 119 9.35 11.25 2.03
CA PRO A 119 8.82 11.12 3.40
C PRO A 119 9.04 12.38 4.23
N ALA A 120 10.22 13.01 4.13
CA ALA A 120 10.55 14.21 4.90
C ALA A 120 9.72 15.45 4.49
N LEU A 121 9.42 15.60 3.19
CA LEU A 121 8.53 16.66 2.72
C LEU A 121 7.09 16.40 3.17
N PHE A 122 6.61 15.17 3.05
CA PHE A 122 5.29 14.78 3.49
C PHE A 122 5.12 15.00 5.00
N GLU A 123 6.03 14.50 5.84
CA GLU A 123 6.02 14.69 7.29
C GLU A 123 6.01 16.17 7.69
N SER A 124 6.77 17.02 7.01
CA SER A 124 6.90 18.42 7.39
C SER A 124 5.78 19.34 6.88
N THR A 125 5.06 18.93 5.82
CA THR A 125 4.09 19.77 5.12
C THR A 125 2.66 19.34 5.41
N ASP A 126 2.33 18.07 5.15
CA ASP A 126 0.98 17.53 5.34
C ASP A 126 0.83 16.83 6.70
N LEU A 127 0.93 17.59 7.76
CA LEU A 127 0.89 17.08 9.14
C LEU A 127 -0.39 16.29 9.44
N ALA A 128 -1.52 16.67 8.85
CA ALA A 128 -2.79 16.03 9.10
C ALA A 128 -2.83 14.64 8.50
N MET A 129 -2.46 14.51 7.24
CA MET A 129 -2.49 13.22 6.57
C MET A 129 -1.31 12.33 6.98
N PHE A 130 -0.14 12.90 7.26
CA PHE A 130 0.99 12.16 7.83
C PHE A 130 0.61 11.45 9.14
N ALA A 131 -0.12 12.13 10.03
CA ALA A 131 -0.61 11.54 11.27
C ALA A 131 -1.59 10.38 11.02
N ILE A 132 -2.44 10.49 10.01
CA ILE A 132 -3.41 9.45 9.64
C ILE A 132 -2.69 8.24 9.01
N VAL A 133 -1.78 8.48 8.07
CA VAL A 133 -1.04 7.41 7.38
C VAL A 133 -0.21 6.59 8.37
N ASN A 134 0.37 7.24 9.37
CA ASN A 134 1.23 6.61 10.38
C ASN A 134 0.48 6.11 11.63
N ASP A 135 -0.84 6.25 11.70
CA ASP A 135 -1.61 5.69 12.80
C ASP A 135 -1.81 4.16 12.61
N PRO A 136 -1.23 3.32 13.49
CA PRO A 136 -1.31 1.86 13.38
C PRO A 136 -2.73 1.31 13.47
N GLN A 137 -3.71 2.12 13.92
CA GLN A 137 -5.13 1.75 13.94
C GLN A 137 -5.64 1.47 12.52
N TYR A 138 -5.20 2.25 11.53
CA TYR A 138 -5.75 2.21 10.16
C TYR A 138 -5.13 1.15 9.27
N LYS A 139 -4.02 0.52 9.69
CA LYS A 139 -3.39 -0.59 8.97
C LYS A 139 -3.01 -0.24 7.52
N LEU A 140 -2.63 1.00 7.27
CA LEU A 140 -2.06 1.38 5.98
C LEU A 140 -0.65 0.78 5.80
N PRO A 141 -0.23 0.49 4.56
CA PRO A 141 1.10 -0.06 4.31
C PRO A 141 2.18 0.97 4.65
N GLN A 142 3.26 0.49 5.28
CA GLN A 142 4.38 1.32 5.74
C GLN A 142 5.69 1.01 5.01
N LEU A 143 5.69 -0.02 4.18
CA LEU A 143 6.88 -0.46 3.46
C LEU A 143 6.55 -0.64 1.98
N ALA A 144 7.45 -0.14 1.14
CA ALA A 144 7.37 -0.37 -0.29
C ALA A 144 7.51 -1.87 -0.61
N PRO A 145 6.81 -2.35 -1.64
CA PRO A 145 7.01 -3.69 -2.17
C PRO A 145 8.48 -3.90 -2.57
N ASP A 146 9.12 -4.95 -2.06
CA ASP A 146 10.54 -5.27 -2.32
C ASP A 146 10.73 -6.43 -3.31
N GLY A 147 9.64 -7.00 -3.82
CA GLY A 147 9.66 -8.14 -4.73
C GLY A 147 9.94 -9.49 -4.06
N ASN A 148 10.18 -9.53 -2.76
CA ASN A 148 10.47 -10.74 -2.00
C ASN A 148 9.19 -11.36 -1.44
N TYR A 149 8.20 -11.58 -2.32
CA TYR A 149 6.89 -12.14 -1.93
C TYR A 149 6.82 -13.66 -1.97
N CYS A 150 7.85 -14.31 -2.49
CA CYS A 150 7.93 -15.74 -2.32
C CYS A 150 8.12 -15.99 -0.82
N PRO A 151 7.23 -16.76 -0.15
CA PRO A 151 7.59 -17.33 1.12
C PRO A 151 8.99 -17.94 0.93
N ALA A 152 9.91 -17.71 1.84
CA ALA A 152 11.18 -18.43 1.87
C ALA A 152 10.83 -19.87 1.52
N GLU A 153 11.50 -20.42 0.47
CA GLU A 153 11.14 -21.76 -0.07
C GLU A 153 10.78 -22.61 1.12
N SER A 154 9.57 -23.16 1.14
CA SER A 154 9.07 -23.87 2.31
C SER A 154 10.15 -24.86 2.68
N MET A 155 10.77 -24.68 3.83
CA MET A 155 11.90 -25.52 4.22
C MET A 155 11.28 -26.84 4.59
N GLN A 156 11.47 -27.85 3.75
CA GLN A 156 10.89 -29.17 4.01
C GLN A 156 11.23 -29.60 5.43
N GLY A 157 10.20 -29.80 6.26
CA GLY A 157 10.36 -30.06 7.68
C GLY A 157 10.11 -28.84 8.60
N ASP A 158 9.97 -27.63 8.07
CA ASP A 158 9.51 -26.45 8.81
C ASP A 158 7.97 -26.36 8.70
N ILE A 159 7.30 -27.05 9.58
CA ILE A 159 5.85 -27.26 9.50
C ILE A 159 5.07 -26.07 10.06
N ASN A 160 5.67 -25.34 10.99
CA ASN A 160 5.06 -24.18 11.60
C ASN A 160 5.36 -22.86 10.85
N GLY A 161 6.30 -22.88 9.87
CA GLY A 161 6.66 -21.75 9.03
C GLY A 161 7.49 -20.66 9.75
N ASP A 162 8.22 -21.01 10.84
CA ASP A 162 9.00 -20.04 11.59
C ASP A 162 10.45 -19.89 11.08
N GLY A 163 10.85 -20.64 10.07
CA GLY A 163 12.18 -20.63 9.45
C GLY A 163 13.23 -21.46 10.22
N ILE A 164 12.84 -22.25 11.24
CA ILE A 164 13.75 -23.02 12.08
C ILE A 164 13.22 -24.45 12.26
N ILE A 165 13.83 -25.44 11.65
CA ILE A 165 13.48 -26.84 11.90
C ILE A 165 13.87 -27.25 13.32
N ASN A 166 12.86 -27.50 14.16
CA ASN A 166 13.05 -27.86 15.58
C ASN A 166 11.95 -28.77 16.13
N ILE A 167 11.90 -28.95 17.46
CA ILE A 167 10.92 -29.83 18.10
C ILE A 167 9.47 -29.37 17.89
N LEU A 168 9.21 -28.11 17.63
CA LEU A 168 7.85 -27.61 17.40
C LEU A 168 7.28 -28.12 16.07
N ASP A 169 8.13 -28.32 15.06
CA ASP A 169 7.75 -28.91 13.78
C ASP A 169 7.41 -30.40 13.93
N ILE A 170 8.16 -31.10 14.75
CA ILE A 170 7.85 -32.50 15.07
C ILE A 170 6.47 -32.59 15.73
N ILE A 171 6.15 -31.71 16.66
CA ILE A 171 4.84 -31.65 17.31
C ILE A 171 3.75 -31.31 16.29
N ALA A 172 4.00 -30.36 15.39
CA ALA A 172 3.08 -29.99 14.31
C ALA A 172 2.84 -31.19 13.37
N THR A 173 3.89 -31.88 12.94
CA THR A 173 3.81 -33.11 12.11
C THR A 173 2.96 -34.18 12.80
N VAL A 174 3.19 -34.47 14.09
CA VAL A 174 2.40 -35.41 14.84
C VAL A 174 0.90 -35.07 14.86
N ASN A 175 0.59 -33.79 15.04
CA ASN A 175 -0.78 -33.30 15.00
C ASN A 175 -1.44 -33.50 13.62
N ILE A 176 -0.71 -33.27 12.53
CA ILE A 176 -1.15 -33.52 11.15
C ILE A 176 -1.45 -35.00 10.96
N VAL A 177 -0.53 -35.90 11.37
CA VAL A 177 -0.71 -37.35 11.29
C VAL A 177 -1.94 -37.79 12.06
N LEU A 178 -2.15 -37.27 13.27
CA LEU A 178 -3.30 -37.60 14.10
C LEU A 178 -4.61 -37.00 13.58
N GLY A 179 -4.55 -35.83 12.93
CA GLY A 179 -5.70 -35.15 12.32
C GLY A 179 -6.13 -35.75 10.99
N GLY A 180 -5.25 -36.50 10.33
CA GLY A 180 -5.48 -37.04 8.99
C GLY A 180 -5.47 -35.95 7.88
N GLU A 181 -4.83 -34.82 8.14
CA GLU A 181 -4.66 -33.73 7.17
C GLU A 181 -3.39 -33.96 6.34
N PHE A 182 -3.36 -33.44 5.11
CA PHE A 182 -2.17 -33.47 4.27
C PHE A 182 -1.44 -32.11 4.34
N ASN A 183 -0.12 -32.17 4.47
CA ASN A 183 0.76 -31.01 4.36
C ASN A 183 2.02 -31.42 3.59
N SER A 184 2.32 -30.71 2.49
CA SER A 184 3.44 -31.02 1.60
C SER A 184 4.81 -30.89 2.27
N ASP A 185 4.93 -30.01 3.25
CA ASP A 185 6.21 -29.75 3.93
C ASP A 185 6.51 -30.83 4.99
N ALA A 186 5.45 -31.56 5.40
CA ALA A 186 5.53 -32.72 6.28
C ALA A 186 5.66 -34.05 5.53
N ASP A 187 5.37 -34.08 4.23
CA ASP A 187 5.57 -35.25 3.36
C ASP A 187 7.02 -35.33 2.90
N LEU A 188 7.88 -35.85 3.75
CA LEU A 188 9.34 -35.86 3.54
C LEU A 188 9.78 -36.86 2.47
N ASN A 189 9.01 -37.89 2.18
CA ASN A 189 9.33 -38.92 1.20
C ASN A 189 8.61 -38.72 -0.17
N GLY A 190 7.62 -37.80 -0.24
CA GLY A 190 6.91 -37.42 -1.46
C GLY A 190 5.88 -38.45 -1.91
N ASP A 191 5.34 -39.27 -0.98
CA ASP A 191 4.38 -40.32 -1.33
C ASP A 191 2.91 -39.88 -1.16
N TYR A 192 2.68 -38.58 -0.86
CA TYR A 192 1.37 -37.97 -0.59
C TYR A 192 0.69 -38.42 0.69
N ASN A 193 1.47 -38.98 1.62
CA ASN A 193 1.01 -39.26 2.98
C ASN A 193 1.94 -38.55 3.97
N VAL A 194 1.39 -38.09 5.08
CA VAL A 194 2.18 -37.63 6.22
C VAL A 194 2.20 -38.72 7.26
N ASP A 195 3.29 -39.44 7.33
CA ASP A 195 3.48 -40.55 8.29
C ASP A 195 4.92 -40.63 8.83
N ILE A 196 5.29 -41.65 9.49
CA ILE A 196 6.61 -41.81 10.14
C ILE A 196 7.50 -42.88 9.46
N LEU A 197 7.17 -43.25 8.22
CA LEU A 197 7.91 -44.28 7.49
C LEU A 197 8.90 -43.71 6.50
#